data_a5cfa8c57c511ff0c3b308902bd84a5f
#
_entry.id   a5cfa8c57c511ff0c3b308902bd84a5f
#
_cell.length_a   1.000
_cell.length_b   1.000
_cell.length_c   1.000
_cell.angle_alpha   90.00
_cell.angle_beta   90.00
_cell.angle_gamma   90.00
#
_symmetry.space_group_name_H-M   'P 1'
#
loop_
_entity.id
_entity.type
_entity.pdbx_description
1 polymer ?
#
loop_
_entity_poly.entity_id
_entity_poly.type
_entity_poly.pdbx_seq_one_letter_code
_entity_poly.pdbx_strand_id
1 'polypeptide(L)'
;INLDVSGIGTQELLDSNACSSMENNSLWLKINIAISGTLGFILTPESNSIIEDFDFFVFGPNVDCSDIGQAIRCSTTNPVSSSQANNLTGMNGTEVDINEGPGENGNSFVRWLDVIAGESYFIVIDRPIGNSRFNLEWTGTAQFDNAPVFPYVISEDALKIERCDIVAPFDD
;
A
#
# COMPACT_ATOMS: atom_id res chain seq x y z
N ILE A 1 0.47 -12.72 -1.64
CA ILE A 1 -0.99 -12.60 -1.45
C ILE A 1 -1.65 -13.03 -2.75
N ASN A 2 -2.58 -13.99 -2.64
CA ASN A 2 -3.26 -14.57 -3.79
C ASN A 2 -4.65 -13.92 -3.96
N LEU A 3 -4.71 -12.60 -4.03
CA LEU A 3 -5.94 -11.86 -4.26
C LEU A 3 -5.92 -11.30 -5.68
N ASP A 4 -6.90 -11.70 -6.47
CA ASP A 4 -7.16 -11.09 -7.78
C ASP A 4 -8.15 -9.95 -7.58
N VAL A 5 -7.62 -8.79 -7.21
CA VAL A 5 -8.41 -7.56 -7.09
C VAL A 5 -8.36 -6.86 -8.43
N SER A 6 -9.51 -6.57 -9.00
CA SER A 6 -9.59 -5.88 -10.29
C SER A 6 -10.76 -4.89 -10.33
N GLY A 7 -10.52 -3.76 -10.94
CA GLY A 7 -11.52 -2.73 -11.18
C GLY A 7 -11.19 -1.40 -10.50
N ILE A 8 -12.06 -0.44 -10.77
CA ILE A 8 -12.05 0.90 -10.18
C ILE A 8 -13.26 0.94 -9.26
N GLY A 9 -13.05 0.85 -7.96
CA GLY A 9 -14.11 0.95 -6.95
C GLY A 9 -14.59 2.39 -6.73
N THR A 10 -15.06 2.67 -5.54
CA THR A 10 -15.19 4.06 -5.08
C THR A 10 -13.78 4.64 -4.95
N GLN A 11 -13.56 5.85 -5.46
CA GLN A 11 -12.24 6.47 -5.45
C GLN A 11 -12.01 7.19 -4.12
N GLU A 12 -11.25 6.59 -3.24
CA GLU A 12 -10.76 7.21 -2.01
C GLU A 12 -9.39 7.88 -2.22
N LEU A 13 -8.59 7.38 -3.18
CA LEU A 13 -7.33 8.00 -3.57
C LEU A 13 -7.58 9.07 -4.64
N LEU A 14 -7.22 10.28 -4.31
CA LEU A 14 -7.35 11.45 -5.18
C LEU A 14 -5.97 12.05 -5.43
N ASP A 15 -5.79 12.73 -6.56
CA ASP A 15 -4.56 13.47 -6.87
C ASP A 15 -4.08 14.36 -5.71
N SER A 16 -5.04 14.90 -4.96
CA SER A 16 -4.75 15.82 -3.86
C SER A 16 -4.24 15.15 -2.59
N ASN A 17 -4.48 13.85 -2.41
CA ASN A 17 -4.13 13.13 -1.17
C ASN A 17 -3.21 11.92 -1.38
N ALA A 18 -2.90 11.55 -2.60
CA ALA A 18 -2.26 10.28 -2.94
C ALA A 18 -1.16 10.42 -4.01
N CYS A 19 -0.20 11.31 -3.82
CA CYS A 19 0.99 11.46 -4.69
C CYS A 19 0.67 11.50 -6.20
N SER A 20 -0.38 12.19 -6.58
CA SER A 20 -0.84 12.30 -7.98
C SER A 20 -1.24 10.98 -8.63
N SER A 21 -1.90 10.11 -7.88
CA SER A 21 -2.48 8.87 -8.40
C SER A 21 -3.97 8.77 -8.10
N MET A 22 -4.60 7.80 -8.74
CA MET A 22 -5.99 7.39 -8.51
C MET A 22 -6.01 5.88 -8.32
N GLU A 23 -7.05 5.38 -7.72
CA GLU A 23 -7.21 3.97 -7.36
C GLU A 23 -7.44 3.08 -8.57
N ASN A 24 -6.61 2.02 -8.69
CA ASN A 24 -6.71 1.00 -9.73
C ASN A 24 -6.34 -0.37 -9.16
N ASN A 25 -7.31 -1.26 -9.04
CA ASN A 25 -7.05 -2.61 -8.50
C ASN A 25 -6.40 -2.57 -7.11
N SER A 26 -6.89 -1.73 -6.22
CA SER A 26 -6.30 -1.48 -4.92
C SER A 26 -6.65 -2.53 -3.88
N LEU A 27 -5.73 -2.75 -2.93
CA LEU A 27 -5.90 -3.54 -1.72
C LEU A 27 -5.65 -2.67 -0.51
N TRP A 28 -6.63 -2.58 0.38
CA TRP A 28 -6.55 -1.82 1.63
C TRP A 28 -6.21 -2.74 2.80
N LEU A 29 -5.17 -2.39 3.54
CA LEU A 29 -4.72 -3.10 4.73
C LEU A 29 -4.81 -2.16 5.92
N LYS A 30 -5.50 -2.56 6.97
CA LYS A 30 -5.43 -1.87 8.28
C LYS A 30 -4.46 -2.62 9.17
N ILE A 31 -3.48 -1.91 9.72
CA ILE A 31 -2.52 -2.45 10.68
C ILE A 31 -2.64 -1.72 12.01
N ASN A 32 -2.50 -2.46 13.12
CA ASN A 32 -2.47 -1.91 14.47
C ASN A 32 -1.09 -2.20 15.08
N ILE A 33 -0.47 -1.19 15.64
CA ILE A 33 0.88 -1.29 16.19
C ILE A 33 0.83 -1.80 17.63
N ALA A 34 1.38 -3.00 17.86
CA ALA A 34 1.53 -3.58 19.20
C ALA A 34 2.77 -3.06 19.92
N ILE A 35 3.90 -2.95 19.21
CA ILE A 35 5.17 -2.49 19.77
C ILE A 35 5.70 -1.36 18.88
N SER A 36 6.03 -0.24 19.51
CA SER A 36 6.65 0.93 18.84
C SER A 36 7.95 0.55 18.17
N GLY A 37 8.25 1.20 17.05
CA GLY A 37 9.47 0.96 16.30
C GLY A 37 9.41 1.63 14.93
N THR A 38 10.19 1.10 14.00
CA THR A 38 10.16 1.52 12.59
C THR A 38 9.25 0.59 11.79
N LEU A 39 8.40 1.16 10.96
CA LEU A 39 7.53 0.45 10.02
C LEU A 39 8.05 0.63 8.61
N GLY A 40 8.44 -0.46 8.00
CA GLY A 40 8.83 -0.53 6.60
C GLY A 40 8.32 -1.82 5.96
N PHE A 41 8.36 -1.87 4.65
CA PHE A 41 8.06 -3.08 3.88
C PHE A 41 8.72 -3.06 2.52
N ILE A 42 8.84 -4.24 1.91
CA ILE A 42 9.20 -4.43 0.52
C ILE A 42 8.06 -5.17 -0.16
N LEU A 43 7.52 -4.58 -1.21
CA LEU A 43 6.58 -5.21 -2.11
C LEU A 43 7.35 -5.74 -3.32
N THR A 44 7.23 -7.03 -3.56
CA THR A 44 7.88 -7.72 -4.68
C THR A 44 6.82 -8.36 -5.57
N PRO A 45 6.58 -7.87 -6.78
CA PRO A 45 5.72 -8.55 -7.75
C PRO A 45 6.24 -9.95 -8.05
N GLU A 46 5.35 -10.93 -8.28
CA GLU A 46 5.76 -12.28 -8.69
C GLU A 46 6.37 -12.28 -10.10
N SER A 47 5.92 -11.38 -10.96
CA SER A 47 6.54 -11.12 -12.24
C SER A 47 7.69 -10.12 -12.07
N ASN A 48 8.86 -10.44 -12.57
CA ASN A 48 10.02 -9.54 -12.61
C ASN A 48 10.03 -8.57 -13.78
N SER A 49 8.94 -8.51 -14.55
CA SER A 49 8.79 -7.56 -15.65
C SER A 49 8.63 -6.14 -15.10
N ILE A 50 9.48 -5.22 -15.53
CA ILE A 50 9.38 -3.80 -15.13
C ILE A 50 8.12 -3.09 -15.66
N ILE A 51 7.30 -3.77 -16.49
CA ILE A 51 5.99 -3.28 -16.93
C ILE A 51 4.96 -3.41 -15.79
N GLU A 52 5.13 -4.37 -14.89
CA GLU A 52 4.29 -4.49 -13.70
C GLU A 52 4.57 -3.33 -12.75
N ASP A 53 3.55 -2.54 -12.49
CA ASP A 53 3.64 -1.31 -11.74
C ASP A 53 2.74 -1.37 -10.50
N PHE A 54 3.35 -1.21 -9.35
CA PHE A 54 2.66 -1.16 -8.07
C PHE A 54 2.98 0.14 -7.34
N ASP A 55 1.93 0.81 -6.96
CA ASP A 55 1.96 2.00 -6.12
C ASP A 55 1.61 1.64 -4.67
N PHE A 56 1.99 2.48 -3.73
CA PHE A 56 1.49 2.34 -2.37
C PHE A 56 1.26 3.70 -1.70
N PHE A 57 0.36 3.68 -0.70
CA PHE A 57 0.01 4.85 0.10
C PHE A 57 -0.14 4.44 1.56
N VAL A 58 0.31 5.26 2.48
CA VAL A 58 0.15 5.05 3.92
C VAL A 58 -0.57 6.24 4.51
N PHE A 59 -1.67 5.97 5.22
CA PHE A 59 -2.49 6.97 5.91
C PHE A 59 -2.50 6.69 7.41
N GLY A 60 -2.57 7.73 8.20
CA GLY A 60 -2.58 7.61 9.66
C GLY A 60 -1.71 8.67 10.33
N PRO A 61 -1.48 8.56 11.66
CA PRO A 61 -2.06 7.53 12.54
C PRO A 61 -3.55 7.79 12.87
N ASN A 62 -4.28 6.70 13.16
CA ASN A 62 -5.63 6.70 13.76
C ASN A 62 -6.69 7.46 12.93
N VAL A 63 -6.59 7.40 11.61
CA VAL A 63 -7.56 7.99 10.70
C VAL A 63 -8.74 7.05 10.45
N ASP A 64 -9.88 7.62 10.10
CA ASP A 64 -11.07 6.88 9.68
C ASP A 64 -11.18 6.82 8.15
N CYS A 65 -11.81 5.78 7.64
CA CYS A 65 -12.05 5.63 6.21
C CYS A 65 -12.85 6.77 5.58
N SER A 66 -13.74 7.40 6.35
CA SER A 66 -14.53 8.55 5.88
C SER A 66 -13.72 9.85 5.82
N ASP A 67 -12.54 9.88 6.44
CA ASP A 67 -11.65 11.05 6.48
C ASP A 67 -10.19 10.56 6.64
N ILE A 68 -9.65 9.99 5.57
CA ILE A 68 -8.30 9.41 5.57
C ILE A 68 -7.18 10.46 5.52
N GLY A 69 -7.51 11.71 5.17
CA GLY A 69 -6.54 12.81 5.07
C GLY A 69 -5.54 12.63 3.94
N GLN A 70 -4.32 13.10 4.17
CA GLN A 70 -3.20 13.02 3.24
C GLN A 70 -2.37 11.75 3.48
N ALA A 71 -1.89 11.13 2.43
CA ALA A 71 -0.89 10.08 2.56
C ALA A 71 0.39 10.64 3.21
N ILE A 72 0.82 10.00 4.28
CA ILE A 72 2.04 10.37 5.02
C ILE A 72 3.28 9.72 4.44
N ARG A 73 3.11 8.68 3.65
CA ARG A 73 4.09 8.04 2.76
C ARG A 73 3.38 7.57 1.52
N CYS A 74 4.00 7.73 0.37
CA CYS A 74 3.52 7.16 -0.88
C CYS A 74 4.62 7.07 -1.92
N SER A 75 4.52 6.09 -2.80
CA SER A 75 5.27 6.05 -4.05
C SER A 75 4.33 5.66 -5.19
N THR A 76 4.37 6.45 -6.24
CA THR A 76 3.66 6.24 -7.51
C THR A 76 4.66 6.23 -8.68
N THR A 77 5.90 5.85 -8.38
CA THR A 77 6.98 5.82 -9.36
C THR A 77 6.81 4.65 -10.31
N ASN A 78 6.58 4.93 -11.58
CA ASN A 78 6.51 3.90 -12.60
C ASN A 78 7.90 3.37 -12.97
N PRO A 79 8.19 2.06 -12.83
CA PRO A 79 9.51 1.50 -13.05
C PRO A 79 10.07 1.71 -14.47
N VAL A 80 9.20 1.70 -15.50
CA VAL A 80 9.59 1.95 -16.88
C VAL A 80 9.99 3.40 -17.08
N SER A 81 9.17 4.34 -16.59
CA SER A 81 9.41 5.78 -16.75
C SER A 81 10.67 6.24 -16.03
N SER A 82 10.96 5.66 -14.88
CA SER A 82 12.16 5.97 -14.08
C SER A 82 13.38 5.11 -14.45
N SER A 83 13.26 4.25 -15.46
CA SER A 83 14.35 3.40 -15.96
C SER A 83 14.96 2.50 -14.90
N GLN A 84 14.14 1.93 -14.04
CA GLN A 84 14.59 1.07 -12.94
C GLN A 84 15.05 -0.30 -13.43
N ALA A 85 15.93 -0.93 -12.64
CA ALA A 85 16.44 -2.27 -12.92
C ALA A 85 15.46 -3.39 -12.49
N ASN A 86 14.47 -3.06 -11.66
CA ASN A 86 13.45 -3.97 -11.14
C ASN A 86 12.14 -3.20 -10.86
N ASN A 87 11.12 -3.92 -10.44
CA ASN A 87 9.79 -3.38 -10.15
C ASN A 87 9.41 -3.48 -8.67
N LEU A 88 10.40 -3.48 -7.78
CA LEU A 88 10.17 -3.45 -6.35
C LEU A 88 9.77 -2.05 -5.89
N THR A 89 8.90 -1.98 -4.88
CA THR A 89 8.53 -0.72 -4.21
C THR A 89 8.39 -0.92 -2.70
N GLY A 90 8.44 0.15 -1.92
CA GLY A 90 8.27 0.03 -0.47
C GLY A 90 8.86 1.17 0.36
N MET A 91 9.05 0.86 1.65
CA MET A 91 9.62 1.79 2.62
C MET A 91 10.83 1.16 3.31
N ASN A 92 11.93 1.91 3.41
CA ASN A 92 13.14 1.43 4.05
C ASN A 92 13.88 2.51 4.85
N GLY A 93 14.95 2.15 5.55
CA GLY A 93 15.72 3.06 6.41
C GLY A 93 16.84 3.82 5.71
N THR A 94 17.10 3.57 4.44
CA THR A 94 18.16 4.24 3.66
C THR A 94 17.64 5.45 2.89
N GLU A 95 16.34 5.48 2.62
CA GLU A 95 15.70 6.58 1.92
C GLU A 95 15.49 7.79 2.83
N VAL A 96 15.51 8.97 2.22
CA VAL A 96 15.26 10.25 2.89
C VAL A 96 13.93 10.88 2.46
N ASP A 97 13.47 10.56 1.26
CA ASP A 97 12.23 11.05 0.70
C ASP A 97 11.04 10.41 1.40
N ILE A 98 9.98 11.18 1.59
CA ILE A 98 8.74 10.73 2.25
C ILE A 98 7.63 10.42 1.24
N ASN A 99 7.83 10.86 0.01
CA ASN A 99 6.92 10.59 -1.10
C ASN A 99 7.68 10.63 -2.43
N GLU A 100 7.21 9.86 -3.39
CA GLU A 100 7.64 9.90 -4.78
C GLU A 100 6.43 9.93 -5.70
N GLY A 101 6.48 10.83 -6.67
CA GLY A 101 5.46 10.96 -7.70
C GLY A 101 5.75 10.11 -8.95
N PRO A 102 4.85 10.15 -9.94
CA PRO A 102 4.92 9.29 -11.13
C PRO A 102 6.00 9.73 -12.15
N GLY A 103 7.00 10.43 -11.71
CA GLY A 103 8.05 10.99 -12.58
C GLY A 103 9.23 10.04 -12.82
N GLU A 104 10.19 10.54 -13.58
CA GLU A 104 11.41 9.83 -13.97
C GLU A 104 12.50 9.80 -12.88
N ASN A 105 12.31 10.53 -11.79
CA ASN A 105 13.34 10.75 -10.77
C ASN A 105 13.19 9.86 -9.53
N GLY A 106 12.15 9.05 -9.44
CA GLY A 106 11.91 8.17 -8.31
C GLY A 106 12.71 6.87 -8.39
N ASN A 107 12.88 6.22 -7.23
CA ASN A 107 13.46 4.89 -7.14
C ASN A 107 12.46 3.85 -6.58
N SER A 108 11.19 4.22 -6.45
CA SER A 108 10.07 3.44 -5.89
C SER A 108 10.14 3.19 -4.38
N PHE A 109 11.13 3.73 -3.68
CA PHE A 109 11.26 3.57 -2.24
C PHE A 109 11.23 4.91 -1.52
N VAL A 110 10.55 4.93 -0.37
CA VAL A 110 10.52 6.08 0.52
C VAL A 110 10.96 5.69 1.94
N ARG A 111 11.25 6.70 2.76
CA ARG A 111 11.69 6.50 4.14
C ARG A 111 10.60 5.83 4.98
N TRP A 112 10.99 4.84 5.77
CA TRP A 112 10.14 4.20 6.77
C TRP A 112 9.48 5.18 7.74
N LEU A 113 8.48 4.70 8.51
CA LEU A 113 7.83 5.46 9.57
C LEU A 113 8.34 5.04 10.94
N ASP A 114 8.52 6.01 11.83
CA ASP A 114 8.55 5.76 13.26
C ASP A 114 7.10 5.71 13.75
N VAL A 115 6.72 4.58 14.37
CA VAL A 115 5.34 4.31 14.80
C VAL A 115 5.29 3.98 16.29
N ILE A 116 4.14 4.27 16.93
CA ILE A 116 3.95 4.12 18.37
C ILE A 116 2.89 3.04 18.64
N ALA A 117 3.11 2.23 19.69
CA ALA A 117 2.15 1.21 20.12
C ALA A 117 0.77 1.83 20.40
N GLY A 118 -0.28 1.21 19.91
CA GLY A 118 -1.67 1.67 19.98
C GLY A 118 -2.11 2.53 18.80
N GLU A 119 -1.19 2.92 17.90
CA GLU A 119 -1.56 3.57 16.64
C GLU A 119 -2.05 2.57 15.61
N SER A 120 -2.90 3.04 14.70
CA SER A 120 -3.32 2.28 13.53
C SER A 120 -3.06 3.05 12.24
N TYR A 121 -2.81 2.31 11.17
CA TYR A 121 -2.52 2.86 9.86
C TYR A 121 -3.28 2.10 8.78
N PHE A 122 -3.65 2.80 7.71
CA PHE A 122 -4.04 2.15 6.46
C PHE A 122 -2.86 2.14 5.50
N ILE A 123 -2.60 0.98 4.91
CA ILE A 123 -1.67 0.81 3.80
C ILE A 123 -2.49 0.38 2.60
N VAL A 124 -2.40 1.15 1.54
CA VAL A 124 -3.05 0.85 0.28
C VAL A 124 -1.98 0.40 -0.71
N ILE A 125 -2.20 -0.74 -1.30
CA ILE A 125 -1.41 -1.24 -2.43
C ILE A 125 -2.26 -1.11 -3.67
N ASP A 126 -1.80 -0.33 -4.62
CA ASP A 126 -2.49 -0.10 -5.89
C ASP A 126 -1.69 -0.72 -7.04
N ARG A 127 -2.39 -1.18 -8.08
CA ARG A 127 -1.76 -1.77 -9.25
C ARG A 127 -2.29 -1.09 -10.52
N PRO A 128 -1.72 0.06 -10.90
CA PRO A 128 -2.14 0.79 -12.10
C PRO A 128 -1.86 0.04 -13.40
N ILE A 129 -0.78 -0.74 -13.47
CA ILE A 129 -0.40 -1.47 -14.69
C ILE A 129 -0.01 -2.90 -14.36
N GLY A 130 -0.47 -3.84 -15.18
CA GLY A 130 -0.14 -5.24 -15.09
C GLY A 130 -1.21 -6.10 -14.43
N ASN A 131 -0.87 -7.35 -14.16
CA ASN A 131 -1.76 -8.34 -13.57
C ASN A 131 -1.04 -9.32 -12.62
N SER A 132 0.21 -9.02 -12.27
CA SER A 132 0.98 -9.84 -11.35
C SER A 132 0.39 -9.86 -9.95
N ARG A 133 0.58 -10.96 -9.25
CA ARG A 133 0.47 -11.03 -7.79
C ARG A 133 1.72 -10.42 -7.16
N PHE A 134 1.73 -10.28 -5.85
CA PHE A 134 2.88 -9.75 -5.13
C PHE A 134 3.10 -10.44 -3.80
N ASN A 135 4.33 -10.35 -3.30
CA ASN A 135 4.70 -10.64 -1.93
C ASN A 135 4.95 -9.33 -1.19
N LEU A 136 4.49 -9.26 0.06
CA LEU A 136 4.75 -8.15 0.97
C LEU A 136 5.58 -8.66 2.14
N GLU A 137 6.79 -8.14 2.27
CA GLU A 137 7.69 -8.45 3.37
C GLU A 137 7.79 -7.24 4.29
N TRP A 138 7.42 -7.42 5.56
CA TRP A 138 7.55 -6.39 6.57
C TRP A 138 8.99 -6.24 7.01
N THR A 139 9.46 -5.00 7.10
CA THR A 139 10.80 -4.63 7.54
C THR A 139 10.72 -3.61 8.67
N GLY A 140 11.85 -3.40 9.35
CA GLY A 140 11.88 -2.52 10.51
C GLY A 140 11.72 -3.28 11.83
N THR A 141 11.36 -2.56 12.89
CA THR A 141 11.34 -3.08 14.28
C THR A 141 9.97 -3.05 14.94
N ALA A 142 8.99 -2.38 14.33
CA ALA A 142 7.62 -2.36 14.82
C ALA A 142 6.99 -3.76 14.76
N GLN A 143 6.08 -4.05 15.71
CA GLN A 143 5.30 -5.29 15.72
C GLN A 143 3.81 -4.96 15.71
N PHE A 144 3.02 -5.82 15.09
CA PHE A 144 1.58 -5.68 14.96
C PHE A 144 0.84 -6.48 16.03
N ASP A 145 -0.33 -6.03 16.47
CA ASP A 145 -1.19 -6.73 17.44
C ASP A 145 -1.66 -8.09 16.93
N ASN A 146 -1.94 -8.17 15.65
CA ASN A 146 -2.25 -9.39 14.92
C ASN A 146 -1.55 -9.33 13.57
N ALA A 147 -1.29 -10.49 12.96
CA ALA A 147 -0.93 -10.51 11.55
C ALA A 147 -1.99 -9.70 10.77
N PRO A 148 -1.59 -8.85 9.80
CA PRO A 148 -2.56 -8.08 9.04
C PRO A 148 -3.66 -9.01 8.54
N VAL A 149 -4.90 -8.75 8.96
CA VAL A 149 -6.03 -9.55 8.50
C VAL A 149 -6.32 -9.09 7.08
N PHE A 150 -5.95 -9.91 6.14
CA PHE A 150 -6.35 -9.68 4.76
C PHE A 150 -7.84 -10.00 4.65
N PRO A 151 -8.66 -9.08 4.15
CA PRO A 151 -10.04 -9.42 3.86
C PRO A 151 -10.04 -10.58 2.85
N TYR A 152 -10.64 -11.70 3.23
CA TYR A 152 -10.79 -12.83 2.32
C TYR A 152 -11.80 -12.46 1.24
N VAL A 153 -11.38 -12.49 0.00
CA VAL A 153 -12.30 -12.50 -1.14
C VAL A 153 -12.84 -13.91 -1.28
N ILE A 154 -14.09 -14.15 -0.93
CA ILE A 154 -14.71 -15.46 -0.94
C ILE A 154 -15.73 -15.58 -2.08
N SER A 155 -15.57 -15.07 -3.24
CA SER A 155 -16.33 -15.54 -4.39
C SER A 155 -15.85 -15.00 -5.72
N GLU A 156 -16.08 -15.78 -6.77
CA GLU A 156 -15.80 -15.41 -8.16
C GLU A 156 -16.69 -14.27 -8.68
N ASP A 157 -17.69 -13.86 -7.93
CA ASP A 157 -18.60 -12.76 -8.26
C ASP A 157 -18.28 -11.50 -7.47
N ALA A 158 -17.11 -10.92 -7.78
CA ALA A 158 -16.76 -9.55 -7.44
C ALA A 158 -17.09 -9.14 -5.99
N LEU A 159 -16.27 -9.50 -5.03
CA LEU A 159 -16.16 -8.67 -3.86
C LEU A 159 -15.45 -7.38 -4.32
N LYS A 160 -16.24 -6.43 -4.72
CA LYS A 160 -15.79 -5.06 -4.80
C LYS A 160 -15.54 -4.62 -3.36
N ILE A 161 -14.29 -4.55 -2.94
CA ILE A 161 -13.95 -3.75 -1.78
C ILE A 161 -14.10 -2.30 -2.26
N GLU A 162 -15.33 -1.82 -2.20
CA GLU A 162 -15.69 -0.51 -2.73
C GLU A 162 -15.36 0.62 -1.76
N ARG A 163 -14.90 0.29 -0.53
CA ARG A 163 -14.68 1.29 0.52
C ARG A 163 -13.72 0.76 1.56
N CYS A 164 -12.86 1.60 2.07
CA CYS A 164 -11.96 1.27 3.15
C CYS A 164 -12.67 0.92 4.50
N ASP A 165 -13.97 1.19 4.60
CA ASP A 165 -14.81 0.87 5.75
C ASP A 165 -15.35 -0.59 5.74
N ILE A 166 -15.13 -1.35 4.67
CA ILE A 166 -15.48 -2.78 4.63
C ILE A 166 -14.31 -3.65 5.13
N VAL A 167 -13.67 -3.25 6.18
CA VAL A 167 -12.94 -4.20 7.03
C VAL A 167 -13.94 -4.70 8.06
N ALA A 168 -14.89 -5.55 7.64
CA ALA A 168 -15.79 -6.18 8.59
C ALA A 168 -14.96 -7.06 9.53
N PRO A 169 -15.14 -6.97 10.85
CA PRO A 169 -14.67 -8.02 11.72
C PRO A 169 -15.43 -9.29 11.30
N PHE A 170 -14.69 -10.34 10.99
CA PHE A 170 -15.28 -11.65 10.84
C PHE A 170 -15.71 -12.08 12.24
N ASP A 171 -17.02 -12.10 12.49
CA ASP A 171 -17.58 -12.86 13.59
C ASP A 171 -17.46 -14.34 13.21
N ASP A 172 -16.91 -15.14 14.13
CA ASP A 172 -16.70 -16.59 14.06
C ASP A 172 -18.00 -17.38 13.77
#